data_bb7789987354fe6e8ddd9248588c8533
#
_entry.id   bb7789987354fe6e8ddd9248588c8533
#
_cell.length_a   1.000
_cell.length_b   1.000
_cell.length_c   1.000
_cell.angle_alpha   90.00
_cell.angle_beta   90.00
_cell.angle_gamma   90.00
#
_symmetry.space_group_name_H-M   'P 1'
#
loop_
_entity.id
_entity.type
_entity.pdbx_description
1 polymer ?
#
loop_
_entity_poly.entity_id
_entity_poly.type
_entity_poly.pdbx_seq_one_letter_code
_entity_poly.pdbx_strand_id
1 'polypeptide(L)'
;MVKLALSAVISLMFAAAGLTTASLAHAETAAPKKAQVKKAKARHTVRLASPRVEGRVVKRISRVNGRHKVSYQRMVTAAPAFATMGDLAGLSATRDPLDLKSNVALVLDQDNSEVLFEKNSNIALPIASITKMMTGLVVVEANQDMDEMLTVTDDDVDRAKFSSSRLRVGAQLTRANMLHIALMSSENRAASALGRNYPGGKPAFVEAMNAKARELGMTDTHYVDSSGLSKMNVASARDLAKLAMAAYQQPMLRQFSTDVNAIVEANGRPMQFGTTNRLVASPDWSIGLQKTGFINEAGRCLLMQAVIEGRSVIMVFLDSKGTQSRVADAGRIRKWIEALKPAALNIGSGSAPAYSTGM
;
A
#
# COMPACT_ATOMS: atom_id res chain seq x y z
N MET A 1 -6.47 15.43 65.05
CA MET A 1 -7.75 15.74 65.73
C MET A 1 -8.87 15.46 64.73
N VAL A 2 -9.73 14.53 65.12
CA VAL A 2 -11.19 14.42 64.97
C VAL A 2 -11.63 14.09 63.55
N LYS A 3 -11.96 12.76 63.22
CA LYS A 3 -13.17 11.97 63.51
C LYS A 3 -14.42 12.57 62.88
N LEU A 4 -15.30 11.91 62.18
CA LEU A 4 -16.11 10.67 62.23
C LEU A 4 -17.09 10.84 61.02
N ALA A 5 -17.42 9.87 60.23
CA ALA A 5 -18.20 8.63 60.41
C ALA A 5 -19.68 8.73 60.05
N LEU A 6 -20.15 7.70 59.41
CA LEU A 6 -21.45 6.96 59.51
C LEU A 6 -22.66 7.63 58.81
N SER A 7 -23.62 6.97 58.14
CA SER A 7 -24.24 5.65 58.17
C SER A 7 -25.12 5.54 56.91
N ALA A 8 -25.20 4.48 56.29
CA ALA A 8 -26.15 3.37 56.11
C ALA A 8 -27.61 3.59 56.56
N VAL A 9 -28.58 3.21 55.69
CA VAL A 9 -29.89 2.52 55.97
C VAL A 9 -30.51 2.14 54.61
N ILE A 10 -30.51 0.92 54.24
CA ILE A 10 -31.49 -0.17 54.14
C ILE A 10 -32.97 0.29 54.13
N SER A 11 -33.69 -0.06 53.04
CA SER A 11 -35.08 -0.54 53.16
C SER A 11 -35.47 -1.43 51.97
N LEU A 12 -35.76 -2.64 52.37
CA LEU A 12 -36.40 -3.77 51.70
C LEU A 12 -37.91 -3.54 51.69
N MET A 13 -38.65 -3.77 50.59
CA MET A 13 -40.04 -4.20 50.69
C MET A 13 -40.44 -5.17 49.57
N PHE A 14 -40.97 -6.27 50.01
CA PHE A 14 -41.61 -7.38 49.34
C PHE A 14 -43.05 -7.03 48.96
N ALA A 15 -43.60 -7.63 47.86
CA ALA A 15 -44.95 -8.17 47.72
C ALA A 15 -44.99 -8.85 46.34
N ALA A 16 -45.07 -10.09 46.18
CA ALA A 16 -46.05 -11.15 46.46
C ALA A 16 -47.20 -11.22 45.45
N ALA A 17 -47.17 -12.32 44.69
CA ALA A 17 -48.20 -13.26 44.34
C ALA A 17 -49.25 -12.91 43.24
N GLY A 18 -49.38 -13.88 42.33
CA GLY A 18 -50.47 -14.03 41.39
C GLY A 18 -50.33 -15.29 40.56
N LEU A 19 -50.54 -16.48 41.15
CA LEU A 19 -50.76 -17.72 40.42
C LEU A 19 -52.16 -17.73 39.81
N THR A 20 -52.29 -18.06 38.53
CA THR A 20 -53.51 -18.66 37.98
C THR A 20 -53.17 -19.86 37.09
N THR A 21 -53.58 -21.02 37.60
CA THR A 21 -53.62 -22.31 36.92
C THR A 21 -54.83 -22.39 36.00
N ALA A 22 -54.65 -22.87 34.76
CA ALA A 22 -55.75 -23.44 33.96
C ALA A 22 -55.17 -24.53 33.04
N SER A 23 -55.39 -25.70 33.47
CA SER A 23 -56.14 -26.85 32.95
C SER A 23 -55.79 -27.40 31.56
N LEU A 24 -55.30 -28.62 31.60
CA LEU A 24 -55.11 -29.55 30.49
C LEU A 24 -56.44 -29.89 29.82
N ALA A 25 -56.47 -29.89 28.50
CA ALA A 25 -57.45 -30.66 27.72
C ALA A 25 -56.65 -31.46 26.67
N HIS A 26 -56.74 -32.80 26.84
CA HIS A 26 -56.37 -33.80 25.87
C HIS A 26 -57.32 -33.74 24.67
N ALA A 27 -56.79 -33.79 23.47
CA ALA A 27 -57.51 -34.24 22.28
C ALA A 27 -56.54 -35.01 21.38
N GLU A 28 -57.01 -36.15 21.02
CA GLU A 28 -56.43 -37.34 20.42
C GLU A 28 -56.28 -37.16 18.88
N THR A 29 -55.20 -37.69 18.40
CA THR A 29 -54.92 -38.29 17.06
C THR A 29 -55.73 -37.89 15.83
N ALA A 30 -55.05 -37.32 14.84
CA ALA A 30 -55.25 -37.72 13.44
C ALA A 30 -54.01 -37.30 12.64
N ALA A 31 -53.37 -38.28 12.00
CA ALA A 31 -52.27 -38.10 11.06
C ALA A 31 -52.83 -37.55 9.72
N PRO A 32 -52.22 -36.55 9.12
CA PRO A 32 -52.49 -36.24 7.74
C PRO A 32 -51.34 -36.60 6.81
N LYS A 33 -51.75 -37.14 5.71
CA LYS A 33 -51.07 -37.55 4.47
C LYS A 33 -49.89 -36.61 4.07
N LYS A 34 -48.83 -37.26 3.59
CA LYS A 34 -47.72 -36.65 2.87
C LYS A 34 -48.23 -35.77 1.71
N ALA A 35 -48.11 -34.47 1.88
CA ALA A 35 -48.22 -33.51 0.78
C ALA A 35 -46.81 -33.29 0.21
N GLN A 36 -46.63 -33.64 -1.05
CA GLN A 36 -45.44 -33.30 -1.83
C GLN A 36 -45.35 -31.79 -2.00
N VAL A 37 -44.42 -31.14 -1.30
CA VAL A 37 -44.06 -29.76 -1.53
C VAL A 37 -43.17 -29.70 -2.75
N LYS A 38 -43.73 -29.24 -3.87
CA LYS A 38 -42.95 -28.81 -5.05
C LYS A 38 -41.97 -27.71 -4.64
N LYS A 39 -40.66 -27.99 -4.78
CA LYS A 39 -39.60 -26.99 -4.61
C LYS A 39 -39.76 -25.89 -5.67
N ALA A 40 -40.29 -24.76 -5.28
CA ALA A 40 -40.18 -23.55 -6.08
C ALA A 40 -38.77 -23.00 -5.97
N LYS A 41 -37.98 -23.18 -7.02
CA LYS A 41 -36.71 -22.48 -7.26
C LYS A 41 -37.05 -21.04 -7.70
N ALA A 42 -36.85 -20.08 -6.82
CA ALA A 42 -36.69 -18.70 -7.24
C ALA A 42 -35.69 -18.02 -6.27
N ARG A 43 -34.40 -18.24 -6.50
CA ARG A 43 -33.36 -17.35 -6.04
C ARG A 43 -33.04 -16.40 -7.18
N HIS A 44 -33.66 -15.26 -7.20
CA HIS A 44 -33.15 -14.10 -7.93
C HIS A 44 -31.93 -13.57 -7.15
N THR A 45 -30.76 -14.13 -7.43
CA THR A 45 -29.51 -13.44 -7.19
C THR A 45 -29.38 -12.42 -8.30
N VAL A 46 -29.54 -11.15 -7.97
CA VAL A 46 -29.07 -10.05 -8.80
C VAL A 46 -27.55 -10.17 -8.83
N ARG A 47 -27.04 -10.88 -9.82
CA ARG A 47 -25.62 -10.78 -10.20
C ARG A 47 -25.45 -9.39 -10.78
N LEU A 48 -24.83 -8.48 -10.03
CA LEU A 48 -24.22 -7.31 -10.61
C LEU A 48 -23.28 -7.81 -11.69
N ALA A 49 -23.66 -7.59 -12.94
CA ALA A 49 -22.84 -7.97 -14.09
C ALA A 49 -21.54 -7.19 -14.01
N SER A 50 -20.43 -7.91 -13.80
CA SER A 50 -19.12 -7.37 -14.12
C SER A 50 -19.15 -6.84 -15.56
N PRO A 51 -18.55 -5.70 -15.87
CA PRO A 51 -18.57 -5.17 -17.22
C PRO A 51 -17.99 -6.24 -18.16
N ARG A 52 -18.83 -6.71 -19.07
CA ARG A 52 -18.49 -7.71 -20.08
C ARG A 52 -17.51 -7.02 -21.03
N VAL A 53 -16.23 -7.36 -20.90
CA VAL A 53 -15.23 -6.92 -21.86
C VAL A 53 -15.55 -7.57 -23.20
N GLU A 54 -16.17 -6.83 -24.10
CA GLU A 54 -16.41 -7.27 -25.48
C GLU A 54 -15.07 -7.29 -26.24
N GLY A 55 -14.46 -8.45 -26.27
CA GLY A 55 -13.26 -8.68 -27.08
C GLY A 55 -13.64 -9.13 -28.48
N ARG A 56 -13.29 -8.35 -29.52
CA ARG A 56 -13.40 -8.77 -30.91
C ARG A 56 -12.41 -9.89 -31.19
N VAL A 57 -12.91 -11.05 -31.64
CA VAL A 57 -12.05 -12.15 -32.06
C VAL A 57 -11.61 -11.92 -33.49
N VAL A 58 -10.32 -11.75 -33.73
CA VAL A 58 -9.74 -11.60 -35.05
C VAL A 58 -9.16 -12.95 -35.49
N LYS A 59 -9.61 -13.44 -36.65
CA LYS A 59 -9.09 -14.63 -37.31
C LYS A 59 -7.79 -14.27 -38.02
N ARG A 60 -6.68 -14.86 -37.63
CA ARG A 60 -5.39 -14.71 -38.29
C ARG A 60 -5.05 -15.99 -39.03
N ILE A 61 -4.82 -15.89 -40.33
CA ILE A 61 -4.39 -17.02 -41.17
C ILE A 61 -2.91 -16.84 -41.43
N SER A 62 -2.10 -17.78 -41.01
CA SER A 62 -0.67 -17.84 -41.30
C SER A 62 -0.34 -19.09 -42.07
N ARG A 63 0.67 -19.07 -42.93
CA ARG A 63 1.15 -20.23 -43.68
C ARG A 63 2.42 -20.71 -42.99
N VAL A 64 2.38 -21.95 -42.51
CA VAL A 64 3.53 -22.61 -41.87
C VAL A 64 3.73 -23.94 -42.57
N ASN A 65 4.90 -24.18 -43.17
CA ASN A 65 5.25 -25.38 -43.93
C ASN A 65 4.23 -25.73 -45.03
N GLY A 66 3.80 -24.73 -45.82
CA GLY A 66 2.87 -24.91 -46.92
C GLY A 66 1.39 -25.12 -46.50
N ARG A 67 1.09 -25.28 -45.22
CA ARG A 67 -0.26 -25.47 -44.70
C ARG A 67 -0.81 -24.20 -44.05
N HIS A 68 -2.10 -23.92 -44.28
CA HIS A 68 -2.77 -22.81 -43.64
C HIS A 68 -3.03 -23.14 -42.16
N LYS A 69 -2.46 -22.31 -41.23
CA LYS A 69 -2.77 -22.36 -39.80
C LYS A 69 -3.71 -21.22 -39.48
N VAL A 70 -4.90 -21.54 -39.01
CA VAL A 70 -5.88 -20.57 -38.53
C VAL A 70 -5.71 -20.41 -37.04
N SER A 71 -5.42 -19.18 -36.57
CA SER A 71 -5.41 -18.85 -35.15
C SER A 71 -6.45 -17.76 -34.87
N TYR A 72 -7.12 -17.88 -33.73
CA TYR A 72 -8.07 -16.88 -33.27
C TYR A 72 -7.43 -16.10 -32.13
N GLN A 73 -7.21 -14.81 -32.36
CA GLN A 73 -6.65 -13.93 -31.36
C GLN A 73 -7.76 -13.01 -30.82
N ARG A 74 -8.03 -13.08 -29.53
CA ARG A 74 -8.98 -12.17 -28.90
C ARG A 74 -8.30 -10.83 -28.72
N MET A 75 -8.68 -9.84 -29.53
CA MET A 75 -8.30 -8.46 -29.24
C MET A 75 -9.16 -7.96 -28.09
N VAL A 76 -8.57 -7.89 -26.92
CA VAL A 76 -9.18 -7.21 -25.79
C VAL A 76 -8.97 -5.72 -26.07
N THR A 77 -10.03 -5.00 -26.45
CA THR A 77 -10.02 -3.55 -26.37
C THR A 77 -9.76 -3.19 -24.93
N ALA A 78 -8.61 -2.56 -24.66
CA ALA A 78 -8.32 -2.03 -23.34
C ALA A 78 -9.51 -1.14 -22.95
N ALA A 79 -10.07 -1.35 -21.77
CA ALA A 79 -11.03 -0.41 -21.21
C ALA A 79 -10.41 1.00 -21.29
N PRO A 80 -11.20 2.05 -21.59
CA PRO A 80 -10.68 3.40 -21.66
C PRO A 80 -9.88 3.65 -20.38
N ALA A 81 -8.61 4.03 -20.55
CA ALA A 81 -7.75 4.35 -19.40
C ALA A 81 -8.40 5.53 -18.68
N PHE A 82 -8.72 5.36 -17.39
CA PHE A 82 -9.15 6.49 -16.58
C PHE A 82 -8.04 7.54 -16.59
N ALA A 83 -8.39 8.80 -16.88
CA ALA A 83 -7.45 9.90 -16.75
C ALA A 83 -7.05 10.03 -15.27
N THR A 84 -5.76 10.03 -15.01
CA THR A 84 -5.23 10.28 -13.67
C THR A 84 -5.28 11.77 -13.34
N MET A 85 -5.05 12.13 -12.09
CA MET A 85 -4.96 13.55 -11.70
C MET A 85 -3.78 14.25 -12.38
N GLY A 86 -2.67 13.56 -12.63
CA GLY A 86 -1.55 14.11 -13.40
C GLY A 86 -1.88 14.32 -14.88
N ASP A 87 -2.70 13.46 -15.49
CA ASP A 87 -3.20 13.66 -16.84
C ASP A 87 -4.11 14.89 -16.92
N LEU A 88 -5.02 15.03 -15.96
CA LEU A 88 -5.91 16.19 -15.87
C LEU A 88 -5.16 17.50 -15.64
N ALA A 89 -4.02 17.44 -14.94
CA ALA A 89 -3.12 18.58 -14.76
C ALA A 89 -2.17 18.82 -15.95
N GLY A 90 -2.28 18.04 -17.04
CA GLY A 90 -1.47 18.21 -18.24
C GLY A 90 -0.01 17.76 -18.09
N LEU A 91 0.36 17.08 -17.02
CA LEU A 91 1.76 16.71 -16.72
C LEU A 91 2.36 15.72 -17.71
N SER A 92 1.53 14.99 -18.44
CA SER A 92 1.95 14.06 -19.50
C SER A 92 2.61 14.77 -20.70
N ALA A 93 2.45 16.09 -20.83
CA ALA A 93 3.10 16.88 -21.87
C ALA A 93 4.59 17.16 -21.57
N THR A 94 5.01 17.06 -20.29
CA THR A 94 6.40 17.30 -19.89
C THR A 94 7.29 16.16 -20.37
N ARG A 95 8.21 16.48 -21.30
CA ARG A 95 9.20 15.53 -21.79
C ARG A 95 10.43 15.53 -20.89
N ASP A 96 11.15 14.41 -20.86
CA ASP A 96 12.41 14.25 -20.15
C ASP A 96 13.40 13.42 -20.98
N PRO A 97 14.72 13.57 -20.76
CA PRO A 97 15.75 12.90 -21.58
C PRO A 97 15.81 11.38 -21.40
N LEU A 98 15.17 10.83 -20.34
CA LEU A 98 15.17 9.41 -20.03
C LEU A 98 13.89 8.69 -20.47
N ASP A 99 12.94 9.40 -21.09
CA ASP A 99 11.63 8.90 -21.54
C ASP A 99 10.88 8.14 -20.41
N LEU A 100 10.85 8.74 -19.21
CA LEU A 100 10.15 8.17 -18.07
C LEU A 100 8.64 8.15 -18.33
N LYS A 101 8.01 7.05 -17.92
CA LYS A 101 6.55 6.88 -18.02
C LYS A 101 5.80 7.46 -16.84
N SER A 102 6.53 7.87 -15.81
CA SER A 102 6.01 8.62 -14.67
C SER A 102 5.84 10.09 -15.06
N ASN A 103 4.69 10.67 -14.72
CA ASN A 103 4.41 12.09 -14.96
C ASN A 103 5.18 12.99 -13.96
N VAL A 104 5.51 12.44 -12.79
CA VAL A 104 6.34 13.09 -11.78
C VAL A 104 7.49 12.16 -11.41
N ALA A 105 8.70 12.70 -11.36
CA ALA A 105 9.89 11.98 -10.90
C ALA A 105 10.83 12.91 -10.11
N LEU A 106 11.47 12.36 -9.10
CA LEU A 106 12.56 12.98 -8.36
C LEU A 106 13.60 11.92 -8.02
N VAL A 107 14.87 12.23 -8.26
CA VAL A 107 16.01 11.44 -7.80
C VAL A 107 16.93 12.35 -7.02
N LEU A 108 17.19 11.97 -5.78
CA LEU A 108 17.94 12.74 -4.82
C LEU A 108 19.10 11.90 -4.29
N ASP A 109 20.28 12.48 -4.22
CA ASP A 109 21.37 11.92 -3.43
C ASP A 109 21.01 12.07 -1.94
N GLN A 110 21.04 10.96 -1.20
CA GLN A 110 20.59 10.95 0.19
C GLN A 110 21.57 11.63 1.14
N ASP A 111 22.87 11.59 0.82
CA ASP A 111 23.93 12.03 1.73
C ASP A 111 24.07 13.56 1.75
N ASN A 112 23.89 14.21 0.59
CA ASN A 112 24.07 15.64 0.43
C ASN A 112 22.80 16.40 -0.02
N SER A 113 21.71 15.67 -0.25
CA SER A 113 20.43 16.21 -0.72
C SER A 113 20.49 16.86 -2.11
N GLU A 114 21.51 16.55 -2.92
CA GLU A 114 21.63 16.99 -4.30
C GLU A 114 20.51 16.39 -5.16
N VAL A 115 19.84 17.23 -5.94
CA VAL A 115 18.86 16.77 -6.93
C VAL A 115 19.60 16.30 -8.18
N LEU A 116 19.63 14.99 -8.39
CA LEU A 116 20.27 14.38 -9.56
C LEU A 116 19.37 14.44 -10.80
N PHE A 117 18.08 14.27 -10.60
CA PHE A 117 17.09 14.30 -11.69
C PHE A 117 15.73 14.75 -11.15
N GLU A 118 15.01 15.56 -11.91
CA GLU A 118 13.64 15.93 -11.57
C GLU A 118 12.75 16.14 -12.80
N LYS A 119 11.46 15.85 -12.62
CA LYS A 119 10.38 16.09 -13.57
C LYS A 119 9.11 16.40 -12.77
N ASN A 120 8.55 17.60 -12.92
CA ASN A 120 7.32 18.04 -12.20
C ASN A 120 7.34 17.80 -10.68
N SER A 121 8.51 17.83 -10.04
CA SER A 121 8.74 17.33 -8.68
C SER A 121 8.01 18.09 -7.57
N ASN A 122 7.58 19.34 -7.83
CA ASN A 122 6.87 20.23 -6.90
C ASN A 122 5.34 20.08 -6.98
N ILE A 123 4.81 19.26 -7.89
CA ILE A 123 3.37 19.13 -8.08
C ILE A 123 2.81 18.09 -7.10
N ALA A 124 1.87 18.52 -6.27
CA ALA A 124 1.15 17.61 -5.38
C ALA A 124 0.14 16.75 -6.18
N LEU A 125 0.25 15.45 -6.06
CA LEU A 125 -0.65 14.46 -6.66
C LEU A 125 -1.15 13.47 -5.61
N PRO A 126 -2.25 12.77 -5.86
CA PRO A 126 -2.63 11.61 -5.05
C PRO A 126 -1.50 10.58 -5.02
N ILE A 127 -1.15 10.10 -3.83
CA ILE A 127 0.02 9.23 -3.62
C ILE A 127 -0.34 7.77 -3.34
N ALA A 128 -1.61 7.46 -3.30
CA ALA A 128 -2.09 6.11 -3.00
C ALA A 128 -1.41 5.53 -1.74
N SER A 129 -1.08 4.24 -1.76
CA SER A 129 -0.48 3.53 -0.62
C SER A 129 0.93 3.97 -0.23
N ILE A 130 1.55 4.97 -0.89
CA ILE A 130 2.78 5.60 -0.34
C ILE A 130 2.46 6.25 1.02
N THR A 131 1.22 6.68 1.24
CA THR A 131 0.67 7.10 2.53
C THR A 131 1.08 6.20 3.70
N LYS A 132 1.16 4.88 3.47
CA LYS A 132 1.51 3.91 4.51
C LYS A 132 2.94 4.07 5.06
N MET A 133 3.82 4.79 4.34
CA MET A 133 5.12 5.14 4.88
C MET A 133 4.99 6.16 6.02
N MET A 134 4.14 7.19 5.87
CA MET A 134 3.81 8.12 6.95
C MET A 134 3.06 7.41 8.09
N THR A 135 2.14 6.51 7.75
CA THR A 135 1.46 5.66 8.75
C THR A 135 2.47 4.89 9.59
N GLY A 136 3.46 4.27 8.94
CA GLY A 136 4.53 3.54 9.64
C GLY A 136 5.36 4.44 10.53
N LEU A 137 5.74 5.62 10.06
CA LEU A 137 6.54 6.57 10.82
C LEU A 137 5.80 7.02 12.09
N VAL A 138 4.54 7.42 11.98
CA VAL A 138 3.71 7.82 13.13
C VAL A 138 3.51 6.66 14.11
N VAL A 139 3.28 5.43 13.63
CA VAL A 139 3.11 4.24 14.49
C VAL A 139 4.38 3.96 15.31
N VAL A 140 5.54 4.01 14.66
CA VAL A 140 6.83 3.74 15.34
C VAL A 140 7.16 4.84 16.35
N GLU A 141 6.97 6.10 15.99
CA GLU A 141 7.27 7.24 16.86
C GLU A 141 6.27 7.39 18.03
N ALA A 142 5.07 6.83 17.92
CA ALA A 142 4.10 6.83 19.00
C ALA A 142 4.48 5.95 20.20
N ASN A 143 5.54 5.13 20.08
CA ASN A 143 6.06 4.25 21.12
C ASN A 143 4.96 3.35 21.77
N GLN A 144 3.95 2.96 20.97
CA GLN A 144 2.93 2.01 21.41
C GLN A 144 3.52 0.60 21.45
N ASP A 145 2.97 -0.25 22.33
CA ASP A 145 3.36 -1.66 22.41
C ASP A 145 3.16 -2.35 21.06
N MET A 146 4.26 -2.85 20.46
CA MET A 146 4.27 -3.53 19.17
C MET A 146 3.74 -4.96 19.26
N ASP A 147 3.68 -5.56 20.44
CA ASP A 147 3.14 -6.88 20.67
C ASP A 147 1.63 -6.83 20.99
N GLU A 148 1.06 -5.64 21.18
CA GLU A 148 -0.38 -5.47 21.39
C GLU A 148 -1.18 -6.09 20.24
N MET A 149 -2.16 -6.93 20.59
CA MET A 149 -3.04 -7.59 19.62
C MET A 149 -4.14 -6.65 19.13
N LEU A 150 -4.10 -6.32 17.85
CA LEU A 150 -5.09 -5.50 17.19
C LEU A 150 -6.09 -6.37 16.43
N THR A 151 -7.38 -6.03 16.54
CA THR A 151 -8.46 -6.73 15.83
C THR A 151 -8.91 -5.91 14.62
N VAL A 152 -9.01 -6.53 13.46
CA VAL A 152 -9.67 -5.94 12.27
C VAL A 152 -11.18 -5.88 12.51
N THR A 153 -11.78 -4.71 12.33
CA THR A 153 -13.22 -4.51 12.49
C THR A 153 -13.89 -4.11 11.17
N ASP A 154 -15.21 -3.97 11.17
CA ASP A 154 -15.96 -3.47 10.02
C ASP A 154 -15.55 -2.04 9.60
N ASP A 155 -15.04 -1.23 10.53
CA ASP A 155 -14.52 0.10 10.28
C ASP A 155 -13.22 0.10 9.45
N ASP A 156 -12.55 -1.06 9.33
CA ASP A 156 -11.34 -1.24 8.54
C ASP A 156 -11.64 -1.71 7.11
N VAL A 157 -12.92 -1.99 6.81
CA VAL A 157 -13.34 -2.44 5.48
C VAL A 157 -13.46 -1.26 4.53
N ASP A 158 -12.72 -1.32 3.42
CA ASP A 158 -12.86 -0.34 2.33
C ASP A 158 -14.20 -0.52 1.61
N ARG A 159 -15.09 0.45 1.80
CA ARG A 159 -16.40 0.51 1.15
C ARG A 159 -16.45 1.50 -0.01
N ALA A 160 -15.38 2.26 -0.23
CA ALA A 160 -15.31 3.28 -1.27
C ALA A 160 -14.66 2.76 -2.57
N LYS A 161 -13.56 2.06 -2.44
CA LYS A 161 -12.78 1.51 -3.58
C LYS A 161 -12.95 0.00 -3.72
N PHE A 162 -13.57 -0.65 -2.74
CA PHE A 162 -13.76 -2.10 -2.69
C PHE A 162 -12.45 -2.88 -2.88
N SER A 163 -11.37 -2.36 -2.31
CA SER A 163 -10.07 -3.01 -2.37
C SER A 163 -10.13 -4.38 -1.68
N SER A 164 -9.50 -5.37 -2.31
CA SER A 164 -9.41 -6.71 -1.72
C SER A 164 -8.46 -6.70 -0.52
N SER A 165 -8.78 -7.53 0.47
CA SER A 165 -7.92 -7.78 1.62
C SER A 165 -7.94 -9.27 1.96
N ARG A 166 -6.81 -9.78 2.43
CA ARG A 166 -6.68 -11.16 2.93
C ARG A 166 -7.11 -11.27 4.40
N LEU A 167 -7.04 -10.16 5.14
CA LEU A 167 -7.52 -10.09 6.51
C LEU A 167 -9.04 -10.02 6.52
N ARG A 168 -9.70 -10.91 7.25
CA ARG A 168 -11.14 -10.88 7.48
C ARG A 168 -11.45 -10.00 8.69
N VAL A 169 -12.66 -9.48 8.79
CA VAL A 169 -13.17 -8.91 10.03
C VAL A 169 -13.07 -9.96 11.14
N GLY A 170 -12.60 -9.56 12.31
CA GLY A 170 -12.27 -10.45 13.42
C GLY A 170 -10.85 -11.03 13.39
N ALA A 171 -10.04 -10.74 12.35
CA ALA A 171 -8.64 -11.15 12.35
C ALA A 171 -7.85 -10.37 13.40
N GLN A 172 -7.04 -11.09 14.17
CA GLN A 172 -6.18 -10.53 15.23
C GLN A 172 -4.71 -10.76 14.89
N LEU A 173 -3.92 -9.70 14.93
CA LEU A 173 -2.48 -9.70 14.72
C LEU A 173 -1.83 -8.68 15.65
N THR A 174 -0.56 -8.89 15.99
CA THR A 174 0.20 -7.88 16.73
C THR A 174 0.30 -6.57 15.94
N ARG A 175 0.48 -5.46 16.62
CA ARG A 175 0.73 -4.15 15.97
C ARG A 175 1.91 -4.23 15.01
N ALA A 176 3.00 -4.90 15.40
CA ALA A 176 4.15 -5.14 14.55
C ALA A 176 3.78 -5.88 13.26
N ASN A 177 3.01 -6.98 13.35
CA ASN A 177 2.57 -7.73 12.18
C ASN A 177 1.63 -6.92 11.28
N MET A 178 0.72 -6.11 11.86
CA MET A 178 -0.11 -5.19 11.08
C MET A 178 0.76 -4.17 10.32
N LEU A 179 1.76 -3.58 10.97
CA LEU A 179 2.69 -2.65 10.35
C LEU A 179 3.50 -3.32 9.24
N HIS A 180 4.03 -4.51 9.50
CA HIS A 180 4.82 -5.26 8.54
C HIS A 180 4.05 -5.51 7.23
N ILE A 181 2.86 -6.09 7.31
CA ILE A 181 2.07 -6.37 6.09
C ILE A 181 1.49 -5.12 5.44
N ALA A 182 1.27 -4.04 6.19
CA ALA A 182 0.88 -2.74 5.63
C ALA A 182 2.00 -2.14 4.76
N LEU A 183 3.26 -2.27 5.17
CA LEU A 183 4.41 -1.75 4.43
C LEU A 183 4.81 -2.69 3.28
N MET A 184 5.04 -3.97 3.54
CA MET A 184 5.53 -4.94 2.56
C MET A 184 4.50 -5.25 1.48
N SER A 185 3.31 -5.71 1.88
CA SER A 185 2.26 -6.16 0.95
C SER A 185 1.16 -5.13 0.70
N SER A 186 1.28 -3.94 1.31
CA SER A 186 0.32 -2.85 1.13
C SER A 186 -1.09 -3.16 1.64
N GLU A 187 -1.21 -3.95 2.72
CA GLU A 187 -2.50 -4.39 3.27
C GLU A 187 -3.31 -3.21 3.84
N ASN A 188 -4.48 -2.95 3.25
CA ASN A 188 -5.27 -1.76 3.56
C ASN A 188 -5.97 -1.86 4.93
N ARG A 189 -6.51 -3.05 5.28
CA ARG A 189 -7.17 -3.23 6.58
C ARG A 189 -6.18 -3.15 7.73
N ALA A 190 -4.95 -3.62 7.52
CA ALA A 190 -3.88 -3.47 8.50
C ALA A 190 -3.55 -1.99 8.75
N ALA A 191 -3.36 -1.20 7.69
CA ALA A 191 -3.11 0.24 7.82
C ALA A 191 -4.30 0.99 8.48
N SER A 192 -5.53 0.60 8.18
CA SER A 192 -6.73 1.16 8.82
C SER A 192 -6.80 0.82 10.31
N ALA A 193 -6.53 -0.44 10.67
CA ALA A 193 -6.53 -0.90 12.05
C ALA A 193 -5.45 -0.19 12.88
N LEU A 194 -4.25 0.04 12.33
CA LEU A 194 -3.20 0.82 12.98
C LEU A 194 -3.68 2.23 13.31
N GLY A 195 -4.28 2.95 12.36
CA GLY A 195 -4.80 4.29 12.60
C GLY A 195 -5.98 4.32 13.59
N ARG A 196 -6.86 3.29 13.55
CA ARG A 196 -7.99 3.19 14.47
C ARG A 196 -7.57 2.90 15.93
N ASN A 197 -6.50 2.14 16.11
CA ASN A 197 -5.97 1.80 17.44
C ASN A 197 -4.91 2.79 17.94
N TYR A 198 -4.79 3.95 17.29
CA TYR A 198 -4.01 5.06 17.82
C TYR A 198 -4.77 5.77 18.95
N PRO A 199 -4.11 6.34 19.96
CA PRO A 199 -4.77 7.13 21.01
C PRO A 199 -5.61 8.27 20.39
N GLY A 200 -6.91 8.28 20.66
CA GLY A 200 -7.87 9.19 20.04
C GLY A 200 -8.43 8.73 18.68
N GLY A 201 -8.05 7.51 18.21
CA GLY A 201 -8.60 6.87 17.03
C GLY A 201 -8.16 7.48 15.70
N LYS A 202 -8.87 7.14 14.61
CA LYS A 202 -8.53 7.61 13.25
C LYS A 202 -8.40 9.13 13.12
N PRO A 203 -9.27 9.97 13.72
CA PRO A 203 -9.11 11.43 13.60
C PRO A 203 -7.78 11.91 14.19
N ALA A 204 -7.43 11.49 15.40
CA ALA A 204 -6.17 11.86 16.03
C ALA A 204 -4.96 11.32 15.28
N PHE A 205 -5.07 10.12 14.69
CA PHE A 205 -4.01 9.55 13.86
C PHE A 205 -3.76 10.38 12.60
N VAL A 206 -4.81 10.80 11.89
CA VAL A 206 -4.70 11.67 10.70
C VAL A 206 -4.13 13.04 11.08
N GLU A 207 -4.52 13.59 12.23
CA GLU A 207 -3.91 14.82 12.74
C GLU A 207 -2.42 14.64 13.02
N ALA A 208 -2.00 13.54 13.65
CA ALA A 208 -0.60 13.21 13.87
C ALA A 208 0.18 13.05 12.56
N MET A 209 -0.40 12.41 11.51
CA MET A 209 0.22 12.32 10.19
C MET A 209 0.45 13.71 9.58
N ASN A 210 -0.52 14.61 9.67
CA ASN A 210 -0.40 15.97 9.16
C ASN A 210 0.55 16.84 10.03
N ALA A 211 0.58 16.61 11.34
CA ALA A 211 1.55 17.27 12.23
C ALA A 211 2.98 16.84 11.88
N LYS A 212 3.21 15.53 11.66
CA LYS A 212 4.52 15.02 11.22
C LYS A 212 4.91 15.57 9.85
N ALA A 213 3.96 15.69 8.92
CA ALA A 213 4.23 16.31 7.62
C ALA A 213 4.72 17.75 7.77
N ARG A 214 4.07 18.56 8.64
CA ARG A 214 4.53 19.93 8.95
C ARG A 214 5.91 19.96 9.59
N GLU A 215 6.16 19.05 10.56
CA GLU A 215 7.47 18.93 11.22
C GLU A 215 8.60 18.64 10.23
N LEU A 216 8.33 17.77 9.23
CA LEU A 216 9.28 17.45 8.18
C LEU A 216 9.36 18.52 7.07
N GLY A 217 8.61 19.61 7.18
CA GLY A 217 8.54 20.67 6.16
C GLY A 217 7.91 20.20 4.84
N MET A 218 6.97 19.24 4.90
CA MET A 218 6.22 18.71 3.76
C MET A 218 5.01 19.61 3.45
N THR A 219 5.28 20.78 2.87
CA THR A 219 4.29 21.86 2.69
C THR A 219 3.21 21.57 1.65
N ASP A 220 3.49 20.67 0.71
CA ASP A 220 2.57 20.25 -0.37
C ASP A 220 1.82 18.97 -0.02
N THR A 221 1.86 18.55 1.25
CA THR A 221 1.35 17.25 1.69
C THR A 221 0.12 17.39 2.57
N HIS A 222 -0.89 16.56 2.29
CA HIS A 222 -2.09 16.45 3.12
C HIS A 222 -2.56 15.01 3.20
N TYR A 223 -2.90 14.56 4.42
CA TYR A 223 -3.45 13.24 4.70
C TYR A 223 -4.88 13.32 5.22
N VAL A 224 -5.72 12.39 4.79
CA VAL A 224 -7.11 12.22 5.26
C VAL A 224 -7.41 10.79 5.72
N ASP A 225 -6.55 9.83 5.42
CA ASP A 225 -6.63 8.45 5.89
C ASP A 225 -5.24 7.82 6.02
N SER A 226 -5.16 6.70 6.77
CA SER A 226 -3.91 5.96 7.02
C SER A 226 -3.54 4.95 5.94
N SER A 227 -4.41 4.68 4.97
CA SER A 227 -4.22 3.62 3.97
C SER A 227 -3.79 4.14 2.60
N GLY A 228 -4.18 5.38 2.24
CA GLY A 228 -3.98 5.97 0.92
C GLY A 228 -5.03 5.54 -0.11
N LEU A 229 -6.20 5.11 0.33
CA LEU A 229 -7.32 4.81 -0.55
C LEU A 229 -8.02 6.07 -1.04
N SER A 230 -8.00 7.14 -0.26
CA SER A 230 -8.52 8.44 -0.66
C SER A 230 -7.57 9.12 -1.65
N LYS A 231 -8.15 9.68 -2.72
CA LYS A 231 -7.42 10.56 -3.65
C LYS A 231 -7.01 11.89 -3.00
N MET A 232 -7.53 12.19 -1.80
CA MET A 232 -7.21 13.39 -1.05
C MET A 232 -5.92 13.26 -0.23
N ASN A 233 -5.33 12.06 -0.13
CA ASN A 233 -3.96 11.91 0.36
C ASN A 233 -3.02 12.33 -0.77
N VAL A 234 -2.50 13.53 -0.67
CA VAL A 234 -1.67 14.16 -1.70
C VAL A 234 -0.30 14.54 -1.15
N ALA A 235 0.71 14.50 -2.01
CA ALA A 235 2.05 15.00 -1.71
C ALA A 235 2.80 15.31 -3.02
N SER A 236 3.79 16.20 -2.94
CA SER A 236 4.79 16.39 -3.99
C SER A 236 5.92 15.35 -3.88
N ALA A 237 6.65 15.12 -4.97
CA ALA A 237 7.81 14.21 -4.92
C ALA A 237 8.91 14.72 -3.99
N ARG A 238 9.07 16.03 -3.87
CA ARG A 238 10.03 16.66 -2.94
C ARG A 238 9.66 16.38 -1.49
N ASP A 239 8.39 16.46 -1.14
CA ASP A 239 7.92 16.15 0.21
C ASP A 239 8.06 14.65 0.52
N LEU A 240 7.77 13.79 -0.44
CA LEU A 240 7.97 12.35 -0.26
C LEU A 240 9.44 11.97 -0.09
N ALA A 241 10.37 12.70 -0.67
CA ALA A 241 11.80 12.50 -0.41
C ALA A 241 12.16 12.83 1.05
N LYS A 242 11.60 13.91 1.63
CA LYS A 242 11.77 14.23 3.07
C LYS A 242 11.20 13.11 3.94
N LEU A 243 10.02 12.61 3.61
CA LEU A 243 9.42 11.46 4.29
C LEU A 243 10.33 10.22 4.22
N ALA A 244 10.89 9.92 3.04
CA ALA A 244 11.80 8.80 2.86
C ALA A 244 13.06 8.93 3.72
N MET A 245 13.65 10.13 3.82
CA MET A 245 14.79 10.39 4.69
C MET A 245 14.47 10.12 6.16
N ALA A 246 13.33 10.63 6.66
CA ALA A 246 12.90 10.41 8.03
C ALA A 246 12.58 8.92 8.31
N ALA A 247 11.84 8.28 7.42
CA ALA A 247 11.49 6.86 7.55
C ALA A 247 12.72 5.95 7.48
N TYR A 248 13.73 6.31 6.71
CA TYR A 248 14.98 5.55 6.60
C TYR A 248 15.77 5.51 7.92
N GLN A 249 15.60 6.50 8.82
CA GLN A 249 16.20 6.48 10.15
C GLN A 249 15.61 5.41 11.08
N GLN A 250 14.42 4.87 10.73
CA GLN A 250 13.73 3.88 11.53
C GLN A 250 14.07 2.45 11.07
N PRO A 251 14.84 1.65 11.85
CA PRO A 251 15.25 0.30 11.43
C PRO A 251 14.08 -0.61 11.09
N MET A 252 13.00 -0.53 11.87
CA MET A 252 11.80 -1.32 11.66
C MET A 252 11.12 -1.02 10.31
N LEU A 253 11.07 0.25 9.90
CA LEU A 253 10.49 0.64 8.61
C LEU A 253 11.35 0.16 7.44
N ARG A 254 12.69 0.23 7.57
CA ARG A 254 13.58 -0.35 6.57
C ARG A 254 13.33 -1.84 6.40
N GLN A 255 13.40 -2.60 7.48
CA GLN A 255 13.19 -4.05 7.47
C GLN A 255 11.82 -4.40 6.88
N PHE A 256 10.73 -3.90 7.47
CA PHE A 256 9.38 -4.28 7.08
C PHE A 256 9.01 -3.87 5.66
N SER A 257 9.59 -2.79 5.13
CA SER A 257 9.34 -2.38 3.76
C SER A 257 10.13 -3.17 2.73
N THR A 258 11.24 -3.82 3.11
CA THR A 258 12.14 -4.52 2.19
C THR A 258 12.13 -6.04 2.31
N ASP A 259 11.34 -6.60 3.22
CA ASP A 259 11.13 -8.04 3.26
C ASP A 259 10.43 -8.53 1.98
N VAL A 260 10.92 -9.67 1.44
CA VAL A 260 10.37 -10.28 0.22
C VAL A 260 9.06 -10.99 0.51
N ASN A 261 9.01 -11.72 1.61
CA ASN A 261 7.83 -12.43 2.08
C ASN A 261 7.82 -12.51 3.61
N ALA A 262 6.62 -12.65 4.17
CA ALA A 262 6.42 -12.91 5.59
C ALA A 262 5.25 -13.89 5.80
N ILE A 263 5.35 -14.70 6.85
CA ILE A 263 4.25 -15.48 7.36
C ILE A 263 3.83 -14.83 8.68
N VAL A 264 2.60 -14.37 8.75
CA VAL A 264 2.02 -13.81 9.97
C VAL A 264 0.88 -14.69 10.44
N GLU A 265 0.72 -14.80 11.74
CA GLU A 265 -0.39 -15.56 12.31
C GLU A 265 -1.60 -14.65 12.51
N ALA A 266 -2.73 -15.01 11.90
CA ALA A 266 -4.01 -14.37 12.11
C ALA A 266 -4.96 -15.37 12.76
N ASN A 267 -5.36 -15.13 14.02
CA ASN A 267 -6.18 -16.04 14.81
C ASN A 267 -5.59 -17.47 14.88
N GLY A 268 -4.28 -17.59 15.10
CA GLY A 268 -3.58 -18.88 15.16
C GLY A 268 -3.46 -19.61 13.81
N ARG A 269 -3.72 -18.92 12.69
CA ARG A 269 -3.58 -19.47 11.33
C ARG A 269 -2.47 -18.75 10.57
N PRO A 270 -1.48 -19.46 10.02
CA PRO A 270 -0.42 -18.84 9.23
C PRO A 270 -0.99 -18.29 7.93
N MET A 271 -0.65 -17.05 7.62
CA MET A 271 -0.97 -16.36 6.36
C MET A 271 0.30 -15.83 5.74
N GLN A 272 0.58 -16.22 4.50
CA GLN A 272 1.74 -15.77 3.76
C GLN A 272 1.42 -14.45 3.04
N PHE A 273 2.29 -13.46 3.17
CA PHE A 273 2.27 -12.19 2.45
C PHE A 273 3.56 -12.04 1.65
N GLY A 274 3.55 -11.23 0.59
CA GLY A 274 4.72 -10.96 -0.23
C GLY A 274 4.81 -9.50 -0.63
N THR A 275 6.01 -9.06 -0.99
CA THR A 275 6.26 -7.69 -1.42
C THR A 275 5.48 -7.31 -2.68
N THR A 276 5.06 -6.06 -2.75
CA THR A 276 4.44 -5.48 -3.95
C THR A 276 5.46 -4.89 -4.93
N ASN A 277 6.72 -4.82 -4.54
CA ASN A 277 7.83 -4.33 -5.35
C ASN A 277 8.80 -5.47 -5.69
N ARG A 278 8.71 -5.99 -6.92
CA ARG A 278 9.58 -7.09 -7.36
C ARG A 278 11.08 -6.77 -7.35
N LEU A 279 11.48 -5.48 -7.32
CA LEU A 279 12.89 -5.09 -7.26
C LEU A 279 13.53 -5.52 -5.95
N VAL A 280 12.75 -5.62 -4.86
CA VAL A 280 13.25 -6.09 -3.55
C VAL A 280 13.80 -7.52 -3.61
N ALA A 281 13.22 -8.37 -4.44
CA ALA A 281 13.68 -9.74 -4.64
C ALA A 281 14.78 -9.88 -5.69
N SER A 282 15.16 -8.79 -6.37
CA SER A 282 16.19 -8.81 -7.42
C SER A 282 17.58 -8.69 -6.79
N PRO A 283 18.53 -9.59 -7.11
CA PRO A 283 19.90 -9.51 -6.61
C PRO A 283 20.66 -8.28 -7.12
N ASP A 284 20.18 -7.67 -8.20
CA ASP A 284 20.80 -6.47 -8.78
C ASP A 284 20.50 -5.20 -7.98
N TRP A 285 19.61 -5.23 -7.00
CA TRP A 285 19.17 -4.06 -6.26
C TRP A 285 19.47 -4.16 -4.77
N SER A 286 20.16 -3.16 -4.24
CA SER A 286 20.33 -2.94 -2.81
C SER A 286 19.32 -1.87 -2.35
N ILE A 287 18.16 -2.30 -1.88
CA ILE A 287 17.06 -1.43 -1.47
C ILE A 287 16.98 -1.37 0.05
N GLY A 288 17.07 -0.17 0.62
CA GLY A 288 16.99 0.04 2.06
C GLY A 288 15.63 0.50 2.56
N LEU A 289 14.76 1.03 1.68
CA LEU A 289 13.41 1.45 2.01
C LEU A 289 12.55 1.47 0.74
N GLN A 290 11.27 1.07 0.81
CA GLN A 290 10.39 1.22 -0.33
C GLN A 290 8.91 1.22 0.03
N LYS A 291 8.11 1.83 -0.85
CA LYS A 291 6.66 1.68 -0.85
C LYS A 291 6.09 1.89 -2.24
N THR A 292 5.20 0.99 -2.66
CA THR A 292 4.43 1.14 -3.90
C THR A 292 3.04 1.69 -3.62
N GLY A 293 2.45 2.38 -4.60
CA GLY A 293 1.07 2.87 -4.55
C GLY A 293 0.32 2.64 -5.86
N PHE A 294 -1.00 2.50 -5.79
CA PHE A 294 -1.90 2.52 -6.92
C PHE A 294 -3.35 2.76 -6.48
N ILE A 295 -3.95 3.78 -7.02
CA ILE A 295 -5.40 3.96 -7.22
C ILE A 295 -5.58 4.58 -8.61
N ASN A 296 -6.79 4.54 -9.16
CA ASN A 296 -7.03 5.04 -10.52
C ASN A 296 -6.63 6.51 -10.68
N GLU A 297 -6.89 7.33 -9.67
CA GLU A 297 -6.62 8.77 -9.68
C GLU A 297 -5.13 9.11 -9.54
N ALA A 298 -4.35 8.24 -8.87
CA ALA A 298 -2.92 8.44 -8.61
C ALA A 298 -2.02 7.82 -9.70
N GLY A 299 -2.57 6.93 -10.54
CA GLY A 299 -1.71 6.09 -11.34
C GLY A 299 -0.82 5.17 -10.47
N ARG A 300 0.27 4.67 -11.02
CA ARG A 300 1.22 3.86 -10.28
C ARG A 300 2.33 4.71 -9.67
N CYS A 301 2.57 4.52 -8.39
CA CYS A 301 3.54 5.28 -7.61
C CYS A 301 4.61 4.37 -6.99
N LEU A 302 5.81 4.89 -6.83
CA LEU A 302 6.93 4.23 -6.14
C LEU A 302 7.74 5.27 -5.37
N LEU A 303 7.97 4.99 -4.09
CA LEU A 303 8.97 5.62 -3.25
C LEU A 303 10.02 4.57 -2.92
N MET A 304 11.30 4.85 -3.13
CA MET A 304 12.36 3.87 -2.92
C MET A 304 13.67 4.57 -2.57
N GLN A 305 14.36 4.08 -1.55
CA GLN A 305 15.77 4.33 -1.31
C GLN A 305 16.57 3.11 -1.76
N ALA A 306 17.66 3.33 -2.46
CA ALA A 306 18.55 2.27 -2.91
C ALA A 306 20.00 2.75 -2.99
N VAL A 307 20.95 1.78 -2.96
CA VAL A 307 22.35 2.06 -3.22
C VAL A 307 22.65 1.69 -4.68
N ILE A 308 23.14 2.65 -5.46
CA ILE A 308 23.53 2.48 -6.86
C ILE A 308 24.99 2.93 -6.98
N GLU A 309 25.88 2.02 -7.32
CA GLU A 309 27.31 2.30 -7.48
C GLU A 309 27.93 2.99 -6.26
N GLY A 310 27.55 2.54 -5.06
CA GLY A 310 28.03 3.09 -3.79
C GLY A 310 27.37 4.40 -3.36
N ARG A 311 26.48 4.99 -4.18
CA ARG A 311 25.72 6.21 -3.89
C ARG A 311 24.35 5.84 -3.34
N SER A 312 24.00 6.37 -2.17
CA SER A 312 22.67 6.25 -1.60
C SER A 312 21.72 7.23 -2.29
N VAL A 313 20.65 6.74 -2.93
CA VAL A 313 19.71 7.58 -3.68
C VAL A 313 18.28 7.34 -3.24
N ILE A 314 17.51 8.42 -3.17
CA ILE A 314 16.06 8.38 -2.99
C ILE A 314 15.42 8.64 -4.35
N MET A 315 14.51 7.75 -4.75
CA MET A 315 13.76 7.84 -5.98
C MET A 315 12.26 7.90 -5.68
N VAL A 316 11.59 8.89 -6.26
CA VAL A 316 10.13 9.05 -6.19
C VAL A 316 9.57 9.10 -7.60
N PHE A 317 8.63 8.23 -7.89
CA PHE A 317 7.88 8.20 -9.15
C PHE A 317 6.39 8.25 -8.84
N LEU A 318 5.68 9.26 -9.38
CA LEU A 318 4.25 9.38 -9.23
C LEU A 318 3.58 9.36 -10.61
N ASP A 319 2.35 8.87 -10.62
CA ASP A 319 1.51 8.82 -11.80
C ASP A 319 2.20 8.17 -13.01
N SER A 320 2.76 6.99 -12.80
CA SER A 320 3.38 6.20 -13.86
C SER A 320 2.36 5.38 -14.63
N LYS A 321 2.45 5.41 -15.97
CA LYS A 321 1.50 4.75 -16.88
C LYS A 321 1.96 3.34 -17.24
N GLY A 322 1.09 2.37 -17.02
CA GLY A 322 1.35 0.95 -17.33
C GLY A 322 1.76 0.12 -16.12
N THR A 323 1.57 -1.20 -16.23
CA THR A 323 1.67 -2.11 -15.07
C THR A 323 3.07 -2.20 -14.48
N GLN A 324 4.11 -2.09 -15.29
CA GLN A 324 5.51 -2.24 -14.87
C GLN A 324 6.31 -0.94 -15.03
N SER A 325 5.68 0.15 -15.40
CA SER A 325 6.33 1.38 -15.81
C SER A 325 7.22 1.99 -14.72
N ARG A 326 6.72 2.12 -13.47
CA ARG A 326 7.49 2.65 -12.33
C ARG A 326 8.77 1.86 -12.03
N VAL A 327 8.72 0.53 -12.24
CA VAL A 327 9.88 -0.37 -12.09
C VAL A 327 10.86 -0.17 -13.25
N ALA A 328 10.34 -0.01 -14.48
CA ALA A 328 11.16 0.30 -15.64
C ALA A 328 11.80 1.69 -15.52
N ASP A 329 11.09 2.67 -14.96
CA ASP A 329 11.61 4.01 -14.71
C ASP A 329 12.76 3.98 -13.69
N ALA A 330 12.63 3.22 -12.60
CA ALA A 330 13.73 2.99 -11.66
C ALA A 330 14.96 2.38 -12.37
N GLY A 331 14.74 1.41 -13.26
CA GLY A 331 15.82 0.81 -14.06
C GLY A 331 16.49 1.80 -15.04
N ARG A 332 15.73 2.76 -15.62
CA ARG A 332 16.29 3.82 -16.47
C ARG A 332 17.16 4.78 -15.66
N ILE A 333 16.69 5.19 -14.50
CA ILE A 333 17.45 6.04 -13.57
C ILE A 333 18.73 5.33 -13.13
N ARG A 334 18.65 4.05 -12.76
CA ARG A 334 19.83 3.27 -12.37
C ARG A 334 20.89 3.28 -13.48
N LYS A 335 20.51 2.91 -14.72
CA LYS A 335 21.42 2.90 -15.85
C LYS A 335 22.01 4.28 -16.14
N TRP A 336 21.21 5.33 -15.97
CA TRP A 336 21.67 6.69 -16.14
C TRP A 336 22.70 7.07 -15.07
N ILE A 337 22.49 6.75 -13.79
CA ILE A 337 23.46 7.00 -12.72
C ILE A 337 24.76 6.20 -12.95
N GLU A 338 24.64 4.93 -13.35
CA GLU A 338 25.79 4.08 -13.69
C GLU A 338 26.64 4.70 -14.83
N ALA A 339 25.97 5.34 -15.82
CA ALA A 339 26.65 6.02 -16.94
C ALA A 339 27.29 7.36 -16.55
N LEU A 340 26.88 8.00 -15.46
CA LEU A 340 27.46 9.25 -14.97
C LEU A 340 28.85 9.06 -14.31
N LYS A 341 29.26 7.83 -14.02
CA LYS A 341 30.65 7.59 -13.55
C LYS A 341 31.64 8.14 -14.57
N PRO A 342 32.60 8.97 -14.16
CA PRO A 342 33.77 9.23 -15.01
C PRO A 342 34.38 7.88 -15.32
N ALA A 343 34.61 7.58 -16.60
CA ALA A 343 35.43 6.45 -16.98
C ALA A 343 36.68 6.53 -16.13
N ALA A 344 36.94 5.50 -15.29
CA ALA A 344 38.15 5.46 -14.47
C ALA A 344 39.30 5.77 -15.40
N LEU A 345 39.93 6.90 -15.19
CA LEU A 345 41.15 7.25 -15.90
C LEU A 345 42.09 6.05 -15.69
N ASN A 346 42.28 5.23 -16.73
CA ASN A 346 43.37 4.32 -16.83
C ASN A 346 44.65 5.21 -16.77
N ILE A 347 45.08 5.54 -15.56
CA ILE A 347 46.44 6.00 -15.33
C ILE A 347 47.26 4.75 -15.57
N GLY A 348 47.51 4.52 -16.86
CA GLY A 348 48.55 3.57 -17.28
C GLY A 348 49.77 3.89 -16.50
N SER A 349 50.31 2.89 -15.82
CA SER A 349 51.67 2.87 -15.28
C SER A 349 52.65 3.19 -16.41
N GLY A 350 52.78 4.48 -16.72
CA GLY A 350 53.88 4.98 -17.51
C GLY A 350 55.17 4.79 -16.72
N SER A 351 55.93 3.78 -17.07
CA SER A 351 57.29 3.58 -16.63
C SER A 351 58.06 4.89 -16.76
N ALA A 352 58.53 5.43 -15.64
CA ALA A 352 59.43 6.55 -15.61
C ALA A 352 60.70 6.18 -16.41
N PRO A 353 61.21 7.06 -17.29
CA PRO A 353 62.48 6.81 -17.97
C PRO A 353 63.59 6.89 -16.92
N ALA A 354 64.39 5.83 -16.86
CA ALA A 354 65.62 5.79 -16.08
C ALA A 354 66.60 6.86 -16.58
N TYR A 355 66.84 7.90 -15.81
CA TYR A 355 67.99 8.78 -16.02
C TYR A 355 69.24 8.03 -15.63
N SER A 356 70.05 7.62 -16.65
CA SER A 356 71.39 7.19 -16.55
C SER A 356 72.25 8.40 -16.19
N THR A 357 72.78 8.47 -14.98
CA THR A 357 73.92 9.30 -14.62
C THR A 357 75.15 8.62 -15.11
N GLY A 358 75.65 9.02 -16.29
CA GLY A 358 76.98 8.78 -16.72
C GLY A 358 77.95 9.87 -16.18
N MET A 359 78.98 9.43 -15.56
CA MET A 359 80.08 10.11 -15.01
C MET A 359 80.80 11.02 -15.97
#